data_b106ff8c9f9fe5d1b5f806d8a73ec288
#
_entry.id   b106ff8c9f9fe5d1b5f806d8a73ec288
#
_cell.length_a   1.000
_cell.length_b   1.000
_cell.length_c   1.000
_cell.angle_alpha   90.00
_cell.angle_beta   90.00
_cell.angle_gamma   90.00
#
_symmetry.space_group_name_H-M   'P 1'
#
loop_
_entity.id
_entity.type
_entity.pdbx_description
1 polymer ?
#
loop_
_entity_poly.entity_id
_entity_poly.type
_entity_poly.pdbx_seq_one_letter_code
_entity_poly.pdbx_strand_id
1 'polypeptide(L)'
;NKSPIGIFFTYGYYFGKIYVSPVNENKVIITGVPLQLSNDGGKTWKNIDKGNVHSDHHAVWINPKRDAHIINGNDGGVNITYDDGENWFFANTPAVAQAYQVTTDDEKPYNVYAGFQDNGLWYGPSTYRANIRWQSTGSYPYKGLGGGDGMQTQVDTRDNTTVYVGSQFGAYQRMNKITRGDRKSVKPSHELGELPLRFNWQTPIVLSRHNQDVFYIGANRLYRSLNRGDSLTGVSADLTNGKVSGNVPYGTITTLSESPFRFGMLYAGTDDGNVQLTKDGGYTWTKINVRIEVPSQKRKPPVNIVPSGLWVSRVVASQYKEGR
;
A
#
# COMPACT_ATOMS: atom_id res chain seq x y z
N ASN A 1 -26.49 30.32 -8.47
CA ASN A 1 -25.81 29.03 -8.24
C ASN A 1 -24.71 29.20 -7.21
N LYS A 2 -25.06 29.00 -5.95
CA LYS A 2 -24.05 28.84 -4.90
C LYS A 2 -23.99 27.35 -4.59
N SER A 3 -23.08 26.63 -5.27
CA SER A 3 -22.68 25.32 -4.77
C SER A 3 -22.17 25.50 -3.36
N PRO A 4 -22.72 24.82 -2.36
CA PRO A 4 -22.20 24.93 -1.00
C PRO A 4 -20.77 24.43 -1.02
N ILE A 5 -19.83 25.28 -0.63
CA ILE A 5 -18.41 24.94 -0.51
C ILE A 5 -18.28 23.90 0.59
N GLY A 6 -17.63 22.76 0.28
CA GLY A 6 -17.31 21.73 1.26
C GLY A 6 -18.31 20.58 1.40
N ILE A 7 -19.30 20.41 0.52
CA ILE A 7 -20.23 19.28 0.59
C ILE A 7 -19.55 17.97 0.26
N PHE A 8 -18.61 17.97 -0.67
CA PHE A 8 -17.92 16.76 -1.04
C PHE A 8 -16.45 17.02 -1.37
N PHE A 9 -15.66 15.97 -1.22
CA PHE A 9 -14.26 15.93 -1.57
C PHE A 9 -14.06 14.90 -2.68
N THR A 10 -13.24 15.22 -3.67
CA THR A 10 -12.89 14.34 -4.78
C THR A 10 -11.45 14.58 -5.22
N TYR A 11 -10.84 13.57 -5.78
CA TYR A 11 -9.54 13.67 -6.46
C TYR A 11 -9.69 14.20 -7.90
N GLY A 12 -10.61 15.06 -8.18
CA GLY A 12 -10.84 15.88 -9.36
C GLY A 12 -10.71 15.24 -10.77
N TYR A 13 -9.79 14.34 -10.95
CA TYR A 13 -9.51 13.65 -12.21
C TYR A 13 -10.05 12.20 -12.26
N TYR A 14 -10.51 11.65 -11.12
CA TYR A 14 -10.78 10.23 -10.99
C TYR A 14 -12.27 9.92 -10.79
N PHE A 15 -12.94 10.63 -9.91
CA PHE A 15 -14.37 10.48 -9.67
C PHE A 15 -15.00 11.82 -9.29
N GLY A 16 -16.32 11.88 -9.22
CA GLY A 16 -17.10 13.09 -8.99
C GLY A 16 -18.19 13.19 -10.02
N LYS A 17 -19.25 12.37 -9.85
CA LYS A 17 -20.40 12.32 -10.76
C LYS A 17 -21.65 12.76 -10.04
N ILE A 18 -22.61 13.29 -10.81
CA ILE A 18 -23.92 13.67 -10.34
C ILE A 18 -24.97 12.74 -10.95
N TYR A 19 -25.83 12.20 -10.11
CA TYR A 19 -26.94 11.34 -10.51
C TYR A 19 -28.24 11.95 -10.02
N VAL A 20 -29.24 12.04 -10.91
CA VAL A 20 -30.58 12.50 -10.57
C VAL A 20 -31.53 11.30 -10.64
N SER A 21 -32.44 11.21 -9.69
CA SER A 21 -33.45 10.16 -9.70
C SER A 21 -34.29 10.23 -10.97
N PRO A 22 -34.53 9.11 -11.67
CA PRO A 22 -35.35 9.08 -12.86
C PRO A 22 -36.83 9.35 -12.62
N VAL A 23 -37.27 9.38 -11.35
CA VAL A 23 -38.69 9.58 -10.96
C VAL A 23 -38.91 10.76 -10.00
N ASN A 24 -37.81 11.38 -9.53
CA ASN A 24 -37.89 12.53 -8.61
C ASN A 24 -36.74 13.51 -8.89
N GLU A 25 -36.99 14.60 -9.58
CA GLU A 25 -36.00 15.61 -9.94
C GLU A 25 -35.33 16.31 -8.75
N ASN A 26 -35.95 16.28 -7.58
CA ASN A 26 -35.41 16.86 -6.37
C ASN A 26 -34.42 15.92 -5.67
N LYS A 27 -34.37 14.64 -6.06
CA LYS A 27 -33.44 13.67 -5.50
C LYS A 27 -32.17 13.57 -6.33
N VAL A 28 -31.08 14.02 -5.74
CA VAL A 28 -29.76 14.10 -6.37
C VAL A 28 -28.73 13.43 -5.52
N ILE A 29 -27.86 12.64 -6.14
CA ILE A 29 -26.72 11.99 -5.49
C ILE A 29 -25.42 12.50 -6.12
N ILE A 30 -24.43 12.83 -5.32
CA ILE A 30 -23.07 13.18 -5.74
C ILE A 30 -22.11 12.12 -5.21
N THR A 31 -21.29 11.58 -6.14
CA THR A 31 -20.20 10.65 -5.78
C THR A 31 -18.89 11.41 -5.65
N GLY A 32 -18.15 11.10 -4.61
CA GLY A 32 -16.81 11.60 -4.32
C GLY A 32 -16.17 10.67 -3.30
N VAL A 33 -15.29 11.17 -2.45
CA VAL A 33 -14.84 10.44 -1.26
C VAL A 33 -16.07 10.11 -0.39
N PRO A 34 -16.95 11.10 -0.01
CA PRO A 34 -18.25 10.79 0.58
C PRO A 34 -19.32 10.57 -0.50
N LEU A 35 -20.40 9.87 -0.13
CA LEU A 35 -21.62 9.74 -0.92
C LEU A 35 -22.70 10.69 -0.36
N GLN A 36 -23.04 11.72 -1.11
CA GLN A 36 -23.97 12.76 -0.68
C GLN A 36 -25.33 12.63 -1.37
N LEU A 37 -26.40 12.72 -0.58
CA LEU A 37 -27.78 12.73 -1.05
C LEU A 37 -28.45 14.08 -0.73
N SER A 38 -29.13 14.62 -1.73
CA SER A 38 -30.11 15.70 -1.58
C SER A 38 -31.49 15.18 -1.95
N ASN A 39 -32.52 15.64 -1.25
CA ASN A 39 -33.94 15.39 -1.54
C ASN A 39 -34.72 16.68 -1.89
N ASP A 40 -34.02 17.80 -2.07
CA ASP A 40 -34.60 19.12 -2.28
C ASP A 40 -33.96 19.89 -3.46
N GLY A 41 -33.50 19.14 -4.47
CA GLY A 41 -32.89 19.71 -5.67
C GLY A 41 -31.52 20.32 -5.43
N GLY A 42 -30.77 19.81 -4.46
CA GLY A 42 -29.41 20.26 -4.17
C GLY A 42 -29.31 21.45 -3.21
N LYS A 43 -30.38 21.80 -2.51
CA LYS A 43 -30.35 22.89 -1.52
C LYS A 43 -29.71 22.42 -0.22
N THR A 44 -30.05 21.22 0.25
CA THR A 44 -29.44 20.58 1.41
C THR A 44 -28.89 19.20 1.06
N TRP A 45 -27.87 18.75 1.80
CA TRP A 45 -27.16 17.51 1.55
C TRP A 45 -26.94 16.74 2.84
N LYS A 46 -27.02 15.42 2.78
CA LYS A 46 -26.63 14.52 3.85
C LYS A 46 -25.66 13.45 3.35
N ASN A 47 -24.70 13.11 4.15
CA ASN A 47 -23.82 11.94 3.90
C ASN A 47 -24.61 10.65 4.15
N ILE A 48 -24.60 9.73 3.18
CA ILE A 48 -25.31 8.45 3.26
C ILE A 48 -24.38 7.23 3.25
N ASP A 49 -23.06 7.40 3.14
CA ASP A 49 -22.06 6.32 3.27
C ASP A 49 -21.77 6.03 4.74
N LYS A 50 -22.67 5.34 5.39
CA LYS A 50 -22.59 5.03 6.82
C LYS A 50 -22.09 3.60 7.07
N GLY A 51 -21.39 3.42 8.18
CA GLY A 51 -21.08 2.14 8.77
C GLY A 51 -20.20 1.23 7.91
N ASN A 52 -20.82 0.36 7.12
CA ASN A 52 -20.16 -0.66 6.30
C ASN A 52 -20.00 -0.29 4.82
N VAL A 53 -20.17 0.99 4.48
CA VAL A 53 -19.93 1.50 3.12
C VAL A 53 -18.54 2.08 3.05
N HIS A 54 -17.73 1.57 2.13
CA HIS A 54 -16.40 2.14 1.86
C HIS A 54 -16.53 3.52 1.21
N SER A 55 -15.58 4.40 1.45
CA SER A 55 -15.45 5.68 0.74
C SER A 55 -15.10 5.49 -0.75
N ASP A 56 -14.85 6.59 -1.43
CA ASP A 56 -14.37 6.60 -2.83
C ASP A 56 -15.38 6.00 -3.80
N HIS A 57 -16.47 6.75 -4.00
CA HIS A 57 -17.65 6.32 -4.75
C HIS A 57 -17.53 6.62 -6.24
N HIS A 58 -17.62 5.59 -7.08
CA HIS A 58 -17.42 5.69 -8.54
C HIS A 58 -18.70 5.65 -9.36
N ALA A 59 -19.70 4.90 -8.89
CA ALA A 59 -20.93 4.68 -9.63
C ALA A 59 -22.13 4.57 -8.71
N VAL A 60 -23.27 5.08 -9.20
CA VAL A 60 -24.57 4.96 -8.56
C VAL A 60 -25.61 4.56 -9.60
N TRP A 61 -26.46 3.63 -9.25
CA TRP A 61 -27.69 3.35 -9.96
C TRP A 61 -28.89 3.55 -9.04
N ILE A 62 -29.89 4.30 -9.50
CA ILE A 62 -31.14 4.56 -8.79
C ILE A 62 -32.26 3.81 -9.49
N ASN A 63 -33.04 3.03 -8.74
CA ASN A 63 -34.12 2.22 -9.30
C ASN A 63 -35.23 3.12 -9.84
N PRO A 64 -35.61 3.00 -11.13
CA PRO A 64 -36.64 3.86 -11.74
C PRO A 64 -38.08 3.56 -11.28
N LYS A 65 -38.27 2.50 -10.47
CA LYS A 65 -39.59 2.15 -9.90
C LYS A 65 -39.68 2.43 -8.40
N ARG A 66 -38.53 2.57 -7.74
CA ARG A 66 -38.41 2.81 -6.29
C ARG A 66 -37.10 3.49 -6.01
N ASP A 67 -37.09 4.81 -5.99
CA ASP A 67 -35.87 5.61 -5.93
C ASP A 67 -35.13 5.57 -4.57
N ALA A 68 -35.75 5.00 -3.51
CA ALA A 68 -35.05 4.63 -2.28
C ALA A 68 -34.14 3.40 -2.42
N HIS A 69 -34.29 2.64 -3.50
CA HIS A 69 -33.41 1.53 -3.84
C HIS A 69 -32.26 2.02 -4.71
N ILE A 70 -31.06 2.01 -4.13
CA ILE A 70 -29.84 2.54 -4.73
C ILE A 70 -28.77 1.43 -4.68
N ILE A 71 -28.01 1.31 -5.77
CA ILE A 71 -26.80 0.49 -5.84
C ILE A 71 -25.62 1.44 -5.99
N ASN A 72 -24.61 1.26 -5.16
CA ASN A 72 -23.38 2.06 -5.17
C ASN A 72 -22.16 1.16 -5.38
N GLY A 73 -21.28 1.56 -6.30
CA GLY A 73 -19.96 0.98 -6.50
C GLY A 73 -18.89 1.91 -5.94
N ASN A 74 -18.02 1.38 -5.09
CA ASN A 74 -16.93 2.10 -4.43
C ASN A 74 -15.67 1.22 -4.36
N ASP A 75 -14.56 1.72 -3.81
CA ASP A 75 -13.29 1.01 -3.75
C ASP A 75 -13.34 -0.24 -2.82
N GLY A 76 -14.33 -0.33 -1.93
CA GLY A 76 -14.61 -1.53 -1.16
C GLY A 76 -15.49 -2.57 -1.86
N GLY A 77 -16.11 -2.22 -3.01
CA GLY A 77 -16.98 -3.13 -3.74
C GLY A 77 -18.36 -2.56 -4.04
N VAL A 78 -19.43 -3.33 -3.84
CA VAL A 78 -20.80 -2.96 -4.15
C VAL A 78 -21.65 -2.93 -2.89
N ASN A 79 -22.34 -1.83 -2.68
CA ASN A 79 -23.31 -1.66 -1.60
C ASN A 79 -24.72 -1.40 -2.16
N ILE A 80 -25.74 -1.93 -1.50
CA ILE A 80 -27.14 -1.80 -1.90
C ILE A 80 -27.93 -1.27 -0.71
N THR A 81 -28.78 -0.27 -0.94
CA THR A 81 -29.75 0.23 0.03
C THR A 81 -31.15 0.19 -0.55
N TYR A 82 -32.16 0.07 0.30
CA TYR A 82 -33.58 0.14 -0.05
C TYR A 82 -34.34 1.26 0.69
N ASP A 83 -33.59 2.11 1.41
CA ASP A 83 -34.13 3.13 2.32
C ASP A 83 -33.28 4.42 2.30
N ASP A 84 -32.82 4.85 1.11
CA ASP A 84 -32.07 6.10 0.92
C ASP A 84 -30.74 6.16 1.69
N GLY A 85 -30.13 5.00 1.91
CA GLY A 85 -28.83 4.93 2.59
C GLY A 85 -28.91 4.99 4.11
N GLU A 86 -30.09 4.77 4.71
CA GLU A 86 -30.17 4.60 6.16
C GLU A 86 -29.55 3.27 6.59
N ASN A 87 -29.77 2.20 5.79
CA ASN A 87 -29.16 0.90 5.96
C ASN A 87 -28.56 0.43 4.64
N TRP A 88 -27.39 -0.21 4.72
CA TRP A 88 -26.71 -0.74 3.56
C TRP A 88 -26.41 -2.23 3.69
N PHE A 89 -26.66 -2.96 2.61
CA PHE A 89 -26.19 -4.31 2.39
C PHE A 89 -24.91 -4.28 1.58
N PHE A 90 -23.84 -4.87 2.11
CA PHE A 90 -22.59 -5.04 1.37
C PHE A 90 -22.68 -6.32 0.54
N ALA A 91 -22.66 -6.18 -0.78
CA ALA A 91 -22.63 -7.30 -1.69
C ALA A 91 -21.20 -7.85 -1.79
N ASN A 92 -20.90 -8.89 -1.07
CA ASN A 92 -19.57 -9.49 -0.91
C ASN A 92 -19.07 -10.23 -2.17
N THR A 93 -19.55 -9.81 -3.33
CA THR A 93 -19.22 -10.31 -4.67
C THR A 93 -19.23 -9.15 -5.65
N PRO A 94 -18.32 -9.13 -6.64
CA PRO A 94 -17.27 -10.10 -6.93
C PRO A 94 -16.13 -10.06 -5.91
N ALA A 95 -15.49 -11.23 -5.68
CA ALA A 95 -14.28 -11.32 -4.85
C ALA A 95 -13.08 -10.86 -5.67
N VAL A 96 -12.87 -9.55 -5.77
CA VAL A 96 -11.76 -8.91 -6.49
C VAL A 96 -11.02 -7.96 -5.58
N ALA A 97 -9.70 -7.88 -5.72
CA ALA A 97 -8.85 -6.96 -5.00
C ALA A 97 -7.55 -6.69 -5.77
N GLN A 98 -6.98 -5.52 -5.60
CA GLN A 98 -5.68 -5.16 -6.16
C GLN A 98 -4.60 -5.38 -5.12
N ALA A 99 -3.81 -6.44 -5.28
CA ALA A 99 -2.70 -6.73 -4.38
C ALA A 99 -1.46 -5.91 -4.74
N TYR A 100 -0.88 -5.22 -3.75
CA TYR A 100 0.42 -4.55 -3.88
C TYR A 100 1.57 -5.55 -3.76
N GLN A 101 1.54 -6.41 -2.76
CA GLN A 101 2.60 -7.35 -2.45
C GLN A 101 2.02 -8.65 -1.88
N VAL A 102 2.72 -9.76 -2.12
CA VAL A 102 2.41 -11.08 -1.57
C VAL A 102 3.65 -11.63 -0.86
N THR A 103 3.45 -12.22 0.31
CA THR A 103 4.50 -12.88 1.12
C THR A 103 3.94 -14.18 1.70
N THR A 104 4.82 -15.11 2.06
CA THR A 104 4.47 -16.36 2.75
C THR A 104 5.27 -16.51 4.03
N ASP A 105 4.78 -17.33 4.96
CA ASP A 105 5.55 -17.83 6.11
C ASP A 105 6.07 -19.25 5.84
N ASP A 106 6.73 -19.84 6.83
CA ASP A 106 7.31 -21.19 6.77
C ASP A 106 6.46 -22.23 7.52
N GLU A 107 5.20 -21.90 7.90
CA GLU A 107 4.27 -22.89 8.45
C GLU A 107 3.97 -24.02 7.45
N LYS A 108 3.48 -25.13 7.93
CA LYS A 108 3.10 -26.28 7.09
C LYS A 108 1.67 -26.73 7.42
N PRO A 109 0.70 -26.45 6.54
CA PRO A 109 0.81 -25.67 5.31
C PRO A 109 1.11 -24.19 5.58
N TYR A 110 1.82 -23.54 4.65
CA TYR A 110 2.17 -22.12 4.78
C TYR A 110 0.94 -21.21 4.65
N ASN A 111 1.05 -20.01 5.22
CA ASN A 111 0.07 -18.97 5.00
C ASN A 111 0.52 -18.00 3.91
N VAL A 112 -0.45 -17.40 3.24
CA VAL A 112 -0.27 -16.34 2.26
C VAL A 112 -0.70 -15.02 2.91
N TYR A 113 0.13 -14.01 2.76
CA TYR A 113 -0.10 -12.65 3.23
C TYR A 113 -0.19 -11.72 2.03
N ALA A 114 -1.16 -10.83 2.01
CA ALA A 114 -1.28 -9.83 0.96
C ALA A 114 -1.78 -8.50 1.52
N GLY A 115 -1.21 -7.42 0.99
CA GLY A 115 -1.70 -6.06 1.17
C GLY A 115 -2.43 -5.61 -0.07
N PHE A 116 -3.59 -5.00 0.10
CA PHE A 116 -4.49 -4.59 -0.98
C PHE A 116 -4.72 -3.09 -0.95
N GLN A 117 -4.86 -2.49 -2.12
CA GLN A 117 -5.32 -1.12 -2.21
C GLN A 117 -6.73 -1.03 -1.61
N ASP A 118 -6.94 -0.04 -0.73
CA ASP A 118 -8.20 0.29 -0.05
C ASP A 118 -8.78 -0.82 0.86
N ASN A 119 -8.25 -2.04 0.78
CA ASN A 119 -8.81 -3.21 1.44
C ASN A 119 -7.89 -3.83 2.51
N GLY A 120 -6.88 -3.10 2.99
CA GLY A 120 -6.04 -3.48 4.12
C GLY A 120 -5.09 -4.65 3.85
N LEU A 121 -4.66 -5.29 4.94
CA LEU A 121 -3.74 -6.43 4.93
C LEU A 121 -4.45 -7.66 5.47
N TRP A 122 -4.25 -8.78 4.79
CA TRP A 122 -4.87 -10.06 5.13
C TRP A 122 -3.88 -11.21 5.07
N TYR A 123 -4.14 -12.27 5.85
CA TYR A 123 -3.43 -13.54 5.74
C TYR A 123 -4.38 -14.70 5.89
N GLY A 124 -4.02 -15.83 5.32
CA GLY A 124 -4.79 -17.06 5.43
C GLY A 124 -4.05 -18.26 4.87
N PRO A 125 -4.60 -19.49 5.07
CA PRO A 125 -3.91 -20.71 4.71
C PRO A 125 -3.82 -20.90 3.18
N SER A 126 -2.66 -21.33 2.69
CA SER A 126 -2.43 -21.64 1.27
C SER A 126 -3.32 -22.78 0.75
N THR A 127 -3.85 -23.59 1.63
CA THR A 127 -4.74 -24.72 1.31
C THR A 127 -6.21 -24.34 1.17
N TYR A 128 -6.55 -23.07 1.39
CA TYR A 128 -7.94 -22.64 1.27
C TYR A 128 -8.44 -22.83 -0.16
N ARG A 129 -9.63 -23.43 -0.27
CA ARG A 129 -10.39 -23.51 -1.51
C ARG A 129 -11.69 -22.75 -1.37
N ALA A 130 -11.91 -21.80 -2.27
CA ALA A 130 -13.13 -21.00 -2.27
C ALA A 130 -14.36 -21.90 -2.38
N ASN A 131 -15.31 -21.68 -1.49
CA ASN A 131 -16.61 -22.31 -1.53
C ASN A 131 -17.66 -21.38 -0.90
N ILE A 132 -18.91 -21.50 -1.30
CA ILE A 132 -20.00 -20.62 -0.84
C ILE A 132 -20.38 -20.83 0.63
N ARG A 133 -19.98 -21.93 1.25
CA ARG A 133 -20.39 -22.28 2.62
C ARG A 133 -19.84 -21.32 3.68
N TRP A 134 -18.75 -20.58 3.39
CA TRP A 134 -18.22 -19.61 4.34
C TRP A 134 -19.26 -18.54 4.73
N GLN A 135 -20.17 -18.17 3.83
CA GLN A 135 -21.25 -17.21 4.10
C GLN A 135 -22.24 -17.75 5.13
N SER A 136 -22.53 -19.05 5.10
CA SER A 136 -23.48 -19.68 6.01
C SER A 136 -22.83 -20.12 7.34
N THR A 137 -21.55 -20.46 7.33
CA THR A 137 -20.84 -20.97 8.53
C THR A 137 -20.07 -19.88 9.27
N GLY A 138 -19.90 -18.70 8.68
CA GLY A 138 -19.02 -17.65 9.21
C GLY A 138 -17.52 -18.00 9.19
N SER A 139 -17.17 -19.13 8.59
CA SER A 139 -15.80 -19.66 8.59
C SER A 139 -14.93 -19.03 7.49
N TYR A 140 -14.81 -17.70 7.49
CA TYR A 140 -13.92 -17.04 6.56
C TYR A 140 -12.46 -17.28 7.00
N PRO A 141 -11.61 -17.90 6.16
CA PRO A 141 -10.29 -18.36 6.57
C PRO A 141 -9.27 -17.23 6.65
N TYR A 142 -9.49 -16.14 5.93
CA TYR A 142 -8.59 -15.01 5.92
C TYR A 142 -8.85 -14.07 7.08
N LYS A 143 -7.77 -13.62 7.73
CA LYS A 143 -7.82 -12.74 8.87
C LYS A 143 -7.15 -11.41 8.49
N GLY A 144 -7.83 -10.30 8.73
CA GLY A 144 -7.28 -8.97 8.51
C GLY A 144 -6.13 -8.68 9.48
N LEU A 145 -5.07 -8.02 9.06
CA LEU A 145 -3.93 -7.60 9.90
C LEU A 145 -3.88 -6.09 10.13
N GLY A 146 -4.47 -5.32 9.25
CA GLY A 146 -4.53 -3.86 9.32
C GLY A 146 -5.45 -3.29 8.26
N GLY A 147 -5.77 -2.01 8.37
CA GLY A 147 -6.58 -1.26 7.40
C GLY A 147 -5.75 -0.32 6.54
N GLY A 148 -6.42 0.53 5.79
CA GLY A 148 -5.84 1.45 4.80
C GLY A 148 -5.40 0.72 3.54
N ASP A 149 -4.53 1.33 2.75
CA ASP A 149 -3.83 0.64 1.67
C ASP A 149 -2.80 -0.30 2.26
N GLY A 150 -3.12 -1.57 2.27
CA GLY A 150 -2.22 -2.59 2.82
C GLY A 150 -0.98 -2.77 1.96
N MET A 151 0.19 -2.52 2.54
CA MET A 151 1.46 -2.60 1.84
C MET A 151 2.15 -3.96 2.03
N GLN A 152 3.45 -3.97 2.05
CA GLN A 152 4.27 -5.16 2.24
C GLN A 152 4.08 -5.76 3.63
N THR A 153 4.13 -7.09 3.73
CA THR A 153 4.23 -7.82 5.00
C THR A 153 5.57 -8.55 5.06
N GLN A 154 6.23 -8.55 6.22
CA GLN A 154 7.34 -9.44 6.54
C GLN A 154 6.95 -10.30 7.75
N VAL A 155 7.36 -11.54 7.75
CA VAL A 155 7.05 -12.52 8.81
C VAL A 155 8.36 -13.02 9.42
N ASP A 156 8.44 -13.00 10.74
CA ASP A 156 9.54 -13.66 11.46
C ASP A 156 9.31 -15.18 11.40
N THR A 157 10.06 -15.86 10.54
CA THR A 157 9.88 -17.30 10.29
C THR A 157 10.40 -18.17 11.43
N ARG A 158 11.03 -17.60 12.45
CA ARG A 158 11.46 -18.33 13.67
C ARG A 158 10.26 -18.69 14.55
N ASP A 159 9.24 -17.82 14.57
CA ASP A 159 8.01 -18.03 15.35
C ASP A 159 6.74 -18.07 14.51
N ASN A 160 6.80 -17.61 13.26
CA ASN A 160 5.69 -17.47 12.32
C ASN A 160 4.48 -16.65 12.87
N THR A 161 4.65 -15.96 13.99
CA THR A 161 3.58 -15.19 14.65
C THR A 161 3.88 -13.70 14.69
N THR A 162 5.15 -13.32 14.74
CA THR A 162 5.59 -11.92 14.68
C THR A 162 5.56 -11.47 13.22
N VAL A 163 4.81 -10.40 12.97
CA VAL A 163 4.66 -9.81 11.63
C VAL A 163 4.96 -8.32 11.65
N TYR A 164 5.53 -7.84 10.56
CA TYR A 164 5.70 -6.43 10.25
C TYR A 164 4.70 -6.08 9.15
N VAL A 165 3.76 -5.24 9.46
CA VAL A 165 2.63 -4.89 8.60
C VAL A 165 2.46 -3.39 8.54
N GLY A 166 2.01 -2.84 7.44
CA GLY A 166 1.86 -1.40 7.34
C GLY A 166 1.01 -0.92 6.19
N SER A 167 0.81 0.35 6.19
CA SER A 167 0.10 1.10 5.16
C SER A 167 1.02 2.14 4.51
N GLN A 168 0.43 3.07 3.78
CA GLN A 168 1.11 4.10 2.98
C GLN A 168 2.19 4.84 3.75
N PHE A 169 3.21 5.29 3.04
CA PHE A 169 4.25 6.20 3.52
C PHE A 169 4.99 5.69 4.76
N GLY A 170 5.29 4.40 4.79
CA GLY A 170 6.10 3.79 5.84
C GLY A 170 5.42 3.65 7.20
N ALA A 171 4.09 3.72 7.25
CA ALA A 171 3.32 3.51 8.48
C ALA A 171 3.30 2.02 8.87
N TYR A 172 4.49 1.46 9.17
CA TYR A 172 4.66 0.07 9.58
C TYR A 172 4.65 -0.10 11.09
N GLN A 173 4.14 -1.25 11.50
CA GLN A 173 4.19 -1.73 12.90
C GLN A 173 4.60 -3.19 12.95
N ARG A 174 5.34 -3.57 13.99
CA ARG A 174 5.52 -4.95 14.42
C ARG A 174 4.36 -5.35 15.34
N MET A 175 3.84 -6.55 15.19
CA MET A 175 2.78 -7.09 16.04
C MET A 175 2.77 -8.61 16.03
N ASN A 176 2.11 -9.21 17.01
CA ASN A 176 1.75 -10.63 16.98
C ASN A 176 0.45 -10.83 16.20
N LYS A 177 0.48 -11.65 15.13
CA LYS A 177 -0.68 -11.87 14.24
C LYS A 177 -1.84 -12.60 14.92
N ILE A 178 -1.57 -13.37 15.98
CA ILE A 178 -2.58 -14.20 16.67
C ILE A 178 -3.26 -13.40 17.76
N THR A 179 -2.46 -12.87 18.72
CA THR A 179 -2.97 -12.14 19.88
C THR A 179 -3.36 -10.72 19.59
N ARG A 180 -2.87 -10.18 18.46
CA ARG A 180 -3.00 -8.76 18.07
C ARG A 180 -2.31 -7.80 19.04
N GLY A 181 -1.55 -8.33 20.00
CA GLY A 181 -0.73 -7.61 20.95
C GLY A 181 0.63 -7.23 20.42
N ASP A 182 1.48 -6.69 21.29
CA ASP A 182 2.87 -6.27 21.04
C ASP A 182 3.02 -5.30 19.85
N ARG A 183 2.04 -4.41 19.69
CA ARG A 183 2.04 -3.43 18.62
C ARG A 183 3.07 -2.34 18.89
N LYS A 184 4.02 -2.23 17.99
CA LYS A 184 5.06 -1.19 18.05
C LYS A 184 5.29 -0.60 16.66
N SER A 185 5.26 0.73 16.57
CA SER A 185 5.66 1.42 15.35
C SER A 185 7.14 1.17 15.04
N VAL A 186 7.43 0.80 13.81
CA VAL A 186 8.79 0.61 13.28
C VAL A 186 9.10 1.63 12.18
N LYS A 187 8.40 2.76 12.18
CA LYS A 187 8.67 3.90 11.30
C LYS A 187 9.71 4.81 11.93
N PRO A 188 10.84 5.09 11.26
CA PRO A 188 11.82 6.05 11.77
C PRO A 188 11.28 7.48 11.71
N SER A 189 11.77 8.33 12.61
CA SER A 189 11.61 9.77 12.58
C SER A 189 12.94 10.44 12.19
N HIS A 190 12.87 11.68 11.71
CA HIS A 190 14.04 12.52 11.50
C HIS A 190 14.55 13.08 12.82
N GLU A 191 15.82 13.42 12.88
CA GLU A 191 16.42 14.08 14.03
C GLU A 191 16.01 15.56 14.13
N LEU A 192 16.12 16.13 15.33
CA LEU A 192 15.85 17.55 15.54
C LEU A 192 16.77 18.41 14.65
N GLY A 193 16.17 19.35 13.92
CA GLY A 193 16.90 20.23 13.00
C GLY A 193 17.10 19.65 11.59
N GLU A 194 16.78 18.40 11.36
CA GLU A 194 16.76 17.81 10.00
C GLU A 194 15.43 18.04 9.28
N LEU A 195 15.46 17.96 7.95
CA LEU A 195 14.24 17.94 7.16
C LEU A 195 13.47 16.64 7.39
N PRO A 196 12.12 16.67 7.33
CA PRO A 196 11.29 15.46 7.44
C PRO A 196 11.72 14.40 6.42
N LEU A 197 11.73 13.14 6.86
CA LEU A 197 11.99 12.00 6.00
C LEU A 197 10.93 11.89 4.91
N ARG A 198 11.36 11.51 3.72
CA ARG A 198 10.48 11.24 2.58
C ARG A 198 10.28 9.72 2.46
N PHE A 199 9.04 9.29 2.44
CA PHE A 199 8.67 7.88 2.30
C PHE A 199 7.87 7.69 1.01
N ASN A 200 8.18 6.64 0.28
CA ASN A 200 7.37 6.23 -0.86
C ASN A 200 5.98 5.77 -0.42
N TRP A 201 5.00 5.86 -1.30
CA TRP A 201 3.68 5.24 -1.09
C TRP A 201 3.82 3.78 -0.67
N GLN A 202 4.57 3.00 -1.46
CA GLN A 202 4.96 1.64 -1.13
C GLN A 202 6.36 1.62 -0.51
N THR A 203 6.50 2.12 0.70
CA THR A 203 7.79 2.13 1.41
C THR A 203 8.34 0.70 1.56
N PRO A 204 9.56 0.41 1.07
CA PRO A 204 10.10 -0.94 1.13
C PRO A 204 10.64 -1.26 2.52
N ILE A 205 10.37 -2.48 2.97
CA ILE A 205 10.91 -3.07 4.20
C ILE A 205 11.58 -4.40 3.88
N VAL A 206 12.61 -4.77 4.64
CA VAL A 206 13.27 -6.08 4.56
C VAL A 206 13.55 -6.58 5.97
N LEU A 207 13.10 -7.79 6.28
CA LEU A 207 13.56 -8.56 7.42
C LEU A 207 14.73 -9.43 6.95
N SER A 208 15.91 -9.30 7.58
CA SER A 208 17.11 -9.97 7.13
C SER A 208 16.97 -11.50 7.20
N ARG A 209 17.36 -12.16 6.12
CA ARG A 209 17.40 -13.63 6.09
C ARG A 209 18.54 -14.22 6.93
N HIS A 210 19.58 -13.43 7.21
CA HIS A 210 20.75 -13.87 7.97
C HIS A 210 20.49 -13.79 9.48
N ASN A 211 19.72 -12.79 9.92
CA ASN A 211 19.31 -12.61 11.30
C ASN A 211 18.02 -11.79 11.34
N GLN A 212 16.91 -12.41 11.72
CA GLN A 212 15.59 -11.76 11.74
C GLN A 212 15.37 -10.79 12.92
N ASP A 213 16.39 -10.53 13.75
CA ASP A 213 16.40 -9.34 14.60
C ASP A 213 16.75 -8.08 13.83
N VAL A 214 17.32 -8.24 12.64
CA VAL A 214 17.70 -7.14 11.75
C VAL A 214 16.56 -6.80 10.80
N PHE A 215 16.07 -5.58 10.93
CA PHE A 215 14.99 -5.02 10.13
C PHE A 215 15.50 -3.77 9.40
N TYR A 216 15.17 -3.65 8.13
CA TYR A 216 15.48 -2.48 7.30
C TYR A 216 14.21 -1.81 6.80
N ILE A 217 14.23 -0.48 6.73
CA ILE A 217 13.16 0.34 6.12
C ILE A 217 13.75 1.49 5.32
N GLY A 218 13.24 1.67 4.09
CA GLY A 218 13.69 2.70 3.17
C GLY A 218 12.82 3.96 3.24
N ALA A 219 13.45 5.11 3.54
CA ALA A 219 12.87 6.44 3.32
C ALA A 219 13.59 7.09 2.11
N ASN A 220 14.03 8.34 2.19
CA ASN A 220 15.09 8.87 1.34
C ASN A 220 16.49 8.39 1.79
N ARG A 221 16.58 7.94 3.07
CA ARG A 221 17.71 7.26 3.68
C ARG A 221 17.32 5.85 4.05
N LEU A 222 18.29 4.95 4.18
CA LEU A 222 18.07 3.61 4.73
C LEU A 222 18.23 3.63 6.25
N TYR A 223 17.28 3.02 6.94
CA TYR A 223 17.31 2.78 8.37
C TYR A 223 17.41 1.28 8.66
N ARG A 224 18.14 0.95 9.73
CA ARG A 224 18.32 -0.40 10.22
C ARG A 224 18.01 -0.49 11.71
N SER A 225 17.35 -1.55 12.10
CA SER A 225 17.24 -2.02 13.48
C SER A 225 18.05 -3.31 13.65
N LEU A 226 18.63 -3.51 14.82
CA LEU A 226 19.28 -4.75 15.24
C LEU A 226 18.49 -5.48 16.34
N ASN A 227 17.32 -4.99 16.70
CA ASN A 227 16.47 -5.46 17.79
C ASN A 227 14.99 -5.46 17.39
N ARG A 228 14.69 -6.02 16.23
CA ARG A 228 13.32 -6.26 15.74
C ARG A 228 12.49 -4.98 15.54
N GLY A 229 13.14 -3.85 15.27
CA GLY A 229 12.47 -2.56 15.06
C GLY A 229 12.28 -1.75 16.36
N ASP A 230 12.83 -2.18 17.50
CA ASP A 230 12.72 -1.46 18.76
C ASP A 230 13.49 -0.14 18.76
N SER A 231 14.61 -0.10 18.07
CA SER A 231 15.34 1.12 17.74
C SER A 231 15.77 1.08 16.28
N LEU A 232 15.77 2.24 15.63
CA LEU A 232 16.15 2.41 14.25
C LEU A 232 17.27 3.43 14.13
N THR A 233 18.33 3.07 13.40
CA THR A 233 19.49 3.94 13.15
C THR A 233 19.62 4.16 11.65
N GLY A 234 19.84 5.39 11.23
CA GLY A 234 20.17 5.72 9.84
C GLY A 234 21.52 5.12 9.44
N VAL A 235 21.55 4.33 8.37
CA VAL A 235 22.76 3.65 7.88
C VAL A 235 23.15 4.13 6.48
N SER A 236 22.62 5.25 6.05
CA SER A 236 23.03 5.94 4.81
C SER A 236 22.82 7.44 4.92
N ALA A 237 23.51 8.20 4.06
CA ALA A 237 23.07 9.53 3.65
C ALA A 237 21.80 9.43 2.79
N ASP A 238 21.32 10.54 2.24
CA ASP A 238 20.26 10.54 1.22
C ASP A 238 20.74 9.78 -0.02
N LEU A 239 20.05 8.68 -0.38
CA LEU A 239 20.41 7.84 -1.52
C LEU A 239 19.76 8.28 -2.83
N THR A 240 18.96 9.32 -2.78
CA THR A 240 18.20 9.88 -3.90
C THR A 240 18.93 11.06 -4.54
N ASN A 241 18.35 11.66 -5.58
CA ASN A 241 18.86 12.92 -6.15
C ASN A 241 18.31 14.16 -5.42
N GLY A 242 17.57 13.96 -4.33
CA GLY A 242 17.01 15.01 -3.50
C GLY A 242 15.51 15.24 -3.70
N LYS A 243 14.98 16.22 -2.96
CA LYS A 243 13.56 16.56 -2.97
C LYS A 243 13.17 17.25 -4.28
N VAL A 244 12.09 16.79 -4.91
CA VAL A 244 11.42 17.49 -6.01
C VAL A 244 10.05 17.96 -5.51
N SER A 245 9.61 19.14 -5.94
CA SER A 245 8.27 19.66 -5.61
C SER A 245 7.19 18.83 -6.30
N GLY A 246 6.14 18.52 -5.56
CA GLY A 246 5.01 17.75 -6.07
C GLY A 246 3.96 17.52 -4.96
N ASN A 247 2.83 16.95 -5.33
CA ASN A 247 1.74 16.62 -4.42
C ASN A 247 1.93 15.29 -3.66
N VAL A 248 2.97 14.54 -4.03
CA VAL A 248 3.38 13.30 -3.34
C VAL A 248 4.88 13.36 -3.00
N PRO A 249 5.35 12.66 -1.97
CA PRO A 249 6.78 12.55 -1.69
C PRO A 249 7.52 11.94 -2.88
N TYR A 250 8.58 12.61 -3.33
CA TYR A 250 9.48 12.18 -4.40
C TYR A 250 10.93 12.31 -3.91
N GLY A 251 11.84 11.56 -4.52
CA GLY A 251 13.18 11.34 -4.00
C GLY A 251 13.10 10.37 -2.81
N THR A 252 12.63 9.16 -3.08
CA THR A 252 12.38 8.11 -2.07
C THR A 252 12.96 6.77 -2.53
N ILE A 253 13.30 5.91 -1.57
CA ILE A 253 13.65 4.51 -1.86
C ILE A 253 12.35 3.75 -2.15
N THR A 254 12.32 3.07 -3.29
CA THR A 254 11.15 2.31 -3.80
C THR A 254 11.31 0.82 -3.65
N THR A 255 12.55 0.32 -3.58
CA THR A 255 12.85 -1.10 -3.50
C THR A 255 14.14 -1.37 -2.74
N LEU A 256 14.14 -2.43 -1.94
CA LEU A 256 15.29 -2.93 -1.17
C LEU A 256 15.44 -4.43 -1.39
N SER A 257 16.68 -4.89 -1.46
CA SER A 257 17.00 -6.31 -1.49
C SER A 257 18.30 -6.59 -0.77
N GLU A 258 18.31 -7.55 0.16
CA GLU A 258 19.53 -8.07 0.80
C GLU A 258 20.04 -9.27 0.05
N SER A 259 21.35 -9.36 -0.12
CA SER A 259 22.00 -10.54 -0.70
C SER A 259 21.77 -11.78 0.18
N PRO A 260 21.33 -12.92 -0.37
CA PRO A 260 21.21 -14.15 0.41
C PRO A 260 22.54 -14.77 0.79
N PHE A 261 23.67 -14.33 0.18
CA PHE A 261 25.00 -14.88 0.39
C PHE A 261 25.83 -14.07 1.38
N ARG A 262 25.48 -12.79 1.58
CA ARG A 262 26.29 -11.89 2.41
C ARG A 262 25.41 -10.94 3.21
N PHE A 263 25.50 -11.08 4.54
CA PHE A 263 24.87 -10.15 5.47
C PHE A 263 25.31 -8.69 5.21
N GLY A 264 24.37 -7.77 5.22
CA GLY A 264 24.65 -6.35 5.03
C GLY A 264 25.03 -5.95 3.59
N MET A 265 25.02 -6.85 2.63
CA MET A 265 25.10 -6.49 1.22
C MET A 265 23.69 -6.17 0.71
N LEU A 266 23.43 -4.87 0.49
CA LEU A 266 22.09 -4.36 0.19
C LEU A 266 22.07 -3.58 -1.13
N TYR A 267 21.00 -3.76 -1.86
CA TYR A 267 20.67 -2.98 -3.05
C TYR A 267 19.46 -2.11 -2.76
N ALA A 268 19.51 -0.85 -3.13
CA ALA A 268 18.42 0.11 -3.02
C ALA A 268 18.14 0.76 -4.37
N GLY A 269 16.87 0.78 -4.79
CA GLY A 269 16.40 1.53 -5.96
C GLY A 269 15.55 2.71 -5.53
N THR A 270 15.55 3.80 -6.32
CA THR A 270 14.82 5.03 -6.02
C THR A 270 13.86 5.43 -7.13
N ASP A 271 12.87 6.27 -6.81
CA ASP A 271 11.91 6.80 -7.78
C ASP A 271 12.52 7.82 -8.77
N ASP A 272 13.72 8.28 -8.49
CA ASP A 272 14.47 9.25 -9.32
C ASP A 272 15.65 8.62 -10.10
N GLY A 273 15.70 7.28 -10.19
CA GLY A 273 16.55 6.53 -11.10
C GLY A 273 17.92 6.15 -10.54
N ASN A 274 18.11 6.12 -9.21
CA ASN A 274 19.34 5.60 -8.63
C ASN A 274 19.20 4.11 -8.29
N VAL A 275 20.27 3.35 -8.57
CA VAL A 275 20.49 2.02 -7.99
C VAL A 275 21.77 2.11 -7.17
N GLN A 276 21.64 1.89 -5.88
CA GLN A 276 22.70 2.02 -4.88
C GLN A 276 23.04 0.66 -4.29
N LEU A 277 24.33 0.40 -4.05
CA LEU A 277 24.85 -0.82 -3.46
C LEU A 277 25.69 -0.48 -2.24
N THR A 278 25.47 -1.17 -1.15
CA THR A 278 26.42 -1.30 -0.03
C THR A 278 26.90 -2.74 0.09
N LYS A 279 28.14 -2.94 0.54
CA LYS A 279 28.73 -4.25 0.83
C LYS A 279 29.16 -4.40 2.30
N ASP A 280 28.90 -3.40 3.10
CA ASP A 280 29.43 -3.24 4.47
C ASP A 280 28.34 -2.84 5.47
N GLY A 281 27.08 -3.19 5.19
CA GLY A 281 25.97 -2.94 6.09
C GLY A 281 25.49 -1.48 6.13
N GLY A 282 25.85 -0.70 5.11
CA GLY A 282 25.39 0.67 4.97
C GLY A 282 26.42 1.75 5.32
N TYR A 283 27.66 1.36 5.68
CA TYR A 283 28.72 2.34 5.95
C TYR A 283 29.17 3.08 4.68
N THR A 284 29.28 2.36 3.57
CA THR A 284 29.59 2.97 2.27
C THR A 284 28.54 2.58 1.22
N TRP A 285 28.23 3.51 0.33
CA TRP A 285 27.28 3.31 -0.75
C TRP A 285 27.88 3.70 -2.11
N THR A 286 27.65 2.87 -3.10
CA THR A 286 28.11 3.10 -4.48
C THR A 286 26.91 3.11 -5.41
N LYS A 287 26.76 4.17 -6.19
CA LYS A 287 25.78 4.23 -7.27
C LYS A 287 26.22 3.31 -8.41
N ILE A 288 25.44 2.26 -8.67
CA ILE A 288 25.75 1.24 -9.67
C ILE A 288 24.81 1.31 -10.89
N ASN A 289 24.35 2.48 -11.27
CA ASN A 289 23.52 2.62 -12.48
C ASN A 289 24.12 1.81 -13.62
N VAL A 290 23.48 0.69 -13.94
CA VAL A 290 24.06 -0.40 -14.70
C VAL A 290 24.50 0.10 -16.08
N ARG A 291 25.78 -0.08 -16.40
CA ARG A 291 26.31 0.11 -17.75
C ARG A 291 26.18 -1.22 -18.49
N ILE A 292 25.40 -1.30 -19.55
CA ILE A 292 25.49 -2.40 -20.51
C ILE A 292 26.53 -2.01 -21.56
N GLU A 293 27.59 -2.77 -21.66
CA GLU A 293 28.40 -2.81 -22.88
C GLU A 293 27.62 -3.63 -23.91
N VAL A 294 27.11 -2.99 -24.94
CA VAL A 294 26.51 -3.67 -26.09
C VAL A 294 27.66 -4.16 -26.96
N PRO A 295 27.90 -5.47 -27.06
CA PRO A 295 29.07 -6.01 -27.77
C PRO A 295 29.21 -5.54 -29.22
N SER A 296 28.12 -5.19 -29.89
CA SER A 296 28.09 -4.71 -31.28
C SER A 296 28.46 -3.22 -31.43
N GLN A 297 28.68 -2.48 -30.32
CA GLN A 297 28.92 -1.04 -30.35
C GLN A 297 30.20 -0.62 -29.59
N LYS A 298 31.30 -1.37 -29.78
CA LYS A 298 32.61 -1.15 -29.10
C LYS A 298 33.20 0.27 -29.20
N ARG A 299 32.59 1.19 -29.93
CA ARG A 299 33.04 2.59 -30.10
C ARG A 299 32.11 3.65 -29.51
N LYS A 300 30.98 3.26 -28.86
CA LYS A 300 30.11 4.22 -28.20
C LYS A 300 30.34 4.19 -26.69
N PRO A 301 30.27 5.36 -25.98
CA PRO A 301 30.37 5.38 -24.53
C PRO A 301 29.26 4.48 -23.93
N PRO A 302 29.52 3.83 -22.79
CA PRO A 302 28.55 2.98 -22.12
C PRO A 302 27.28 3.81 -21.80
N VAL A 303 26.13 3.27 -22.17
CA VAL A 303 24.83 3.90 -21.94
C VAL A 303 24.33 3.51 -20.54
N ASN A 304 23.89 4.49 -19.78
CA ASN A 304 23.17 4.20 -18.54
C ASN A 304 21.84 3.52 -18.89
N ILE A 305 21.60 2.31 -18.35
CA ILE A 305 20.36 1.55 -18.62
C ILE A 305 19.19 2.18 -17.88
N VAL A 306 19.44 2.76 -16.72
CA VAL A 306 18.43 3.52 -15.99
C VAL A 306 18.67 5.01 -16.30
N PRO A 307 17.88 5.62 -17.18
CA PRO A 307 17.92 7.06 -17.37
C PRO A 307 17.64 7.80 -16.07
N SER A 308 18.28 8.94 -15.88
CA SER A 308 18.01 9.82 -14.74
C SER A 308 16.52 10.18 -14.71
N GLY A 309 15.91 10.11 -13.52
CA GLY A 309 14.50 10.44 -13.31
C GLY A 309 13.51 9.33 -13.63
N LEU A 310 13.97 8.13 -14.03
CA LEU A 310 13.07 6.99 -14.17
C LEU A 310 12.95 6.22 -12.85
N TRP A 311 11.73 5.79 -12.57
CA TRP A 311 11.40 5.00 -11.40
C TRP A 311 12.05 3.61 -11.45
N VAL A 312 12.84 3.27 -10.43
CA VAL A 312 13.35 1.92 -10.22
C VAL A 312 12.30 1.13 -9.43
N SER A 313 11.46 0.41 -10.13
CA SER A 313 10.33 -0.32 -9.52
C SER A 313 10.77 -1.55 -8.72
N ARG A 314 11.86 -2.20 -9.14
CA ARG A 314 12.35 -3.40 -8.47
C ARG A 314 13.84 -3.64 -8.67
N VAL A 315 14.52 -3.97 -7.56
CA VAL A 315 15.87 -4.53 -7.53
C VAL A 315 15.83 -5.84 -6.74
N VAL A 316 16.45 -6.89 -7.27
CA VAL A 316 16.50 -8.20 -6.60
C VAL A 316 17.93 -8.71 -6.63
N ALA A 317 18.49 -8.98 -5.45
CA ALA A 317 19.77 -9.67 -5.34
C ALA A 317 19.64 -11.11 -5.87
N SER A 318 20.59 -11.55 -6.67
CA SER A 318 20.59 -12.90 -7.21
C SER A 318 20.53 -13.96 -6.11
N GLN A 319 19.71 -14.98 -6.32
CA GLN A 319 19.62 -16.17 -5.46
C GLN A 319 20.66 -17.25 -5.84
N TYR A 320 21.42 -17.03 -6.90
CA TYR A 320 22.33 -18.03 -7.48
C TYR A 320 23.81 -17.62 -7.39
N LYS A 321 24.10 -16.33 -7.35
CA LYS A 321 25.46 -15.83 -7.34
C LYS A 321 25.55 -14.48 -6.62
N GLU A 322 26.53 -14.36 -5.69
CA GLU A 322 26.83 -13.09 -5.01
C GLU A 322 27.23 -12.00 -6.01
N GLY A 323 26.79 -10.78 -5.77
CA GLY A 323 27.16 -9.62 -6.55
C GLY A 323 26.42 -9.47 -7.89
N ARG A 324 25.32 -10.16 -8.06
CA ARG A 324 24.42 -10.04 -9.22
C ARG A 324 22.99 -9.75 -8.78
#